data_acd9c4ca80cdd43e2cf375d0f32ee055
#
_entry.id   acd9c4ca80cdd43e2cf375d0f32ee055
#
_cell.length_a   1.000
_cell.length_b   1.000
_cell.length_c   1.000
_cell.angle_alpha   90.00
_cell.angle_beta   90.00
_cell.angle_gamma   90.00
#
_symmetry.space_group_name_H-M   'P 1'
#
loop_
_entity.id
_entity.type
_entity.pdbx_description
1 polymer ?
#
loop_
_entity_poly.entity_id
_entity_poly.type
_entity_poly.pdbx_seq_one_letter_code
_entity_poly.pdbx_strand_id
1 'polypeptide(L)'
;MVGKQLLHLSARTTFKARFIAQPEPFWGNFGIFEDSLPNGYGLYLLNRLLKKQGVNDMDLTPIQRLSIIGCSGMGALCYIPETYIGEEKSLPDLDDLQQMALDVLSEKSNKDEDILYFNSGNSGGCRPKCLFHDTEGSWLVKFRHTYDPKDMGLMEYRYNEINLFCSQD
;
A
#
# COMPACT_ATOMS: atom_id res chain seq x y z
N MET A 1 19.64 18.47 -8.51
CA MET A 1 18.90 18.82 -9.77
C MET A 1 17.54 18.15 -9.67
N VAL A 2 16.47 18.89 -9.35
CA VAL A 2 15.10 18.32 -9.24
C VAL A 2 14.68 17.93 -10.63
N GLY A 3 14.53 16.62 -10.89
CA GLY A 3 14.06 16.13 -12.18
C GLY A 3 12.65 16.64 -12.44
N LYS A 4 12.45 17.37 -13.53
CA LYS A 4 11.12 17.81 -13.96
C LYS A 4 10.33 16.59 -14.40
N GLN A 5 9.35 16.19 -13.62
CA GLN A 5 8.46 15.09 -13.97
C GLN A 5 7.47 15.57 -15.04
N LEU A 6 7.46 14.91 -16.18
CA LEU A 6 6.59 15.23 -17.31
C LEU A 6 5.47 14.19 -17.38
N LEU A 7 4.24 14.64 -17.16
CA LEU A 7 3.08 13.80 -17.33
C LEU A 7 2.56 13.91 -18.77
N HIS A 8 2.47 12.79 -19.47
CA HIS A 8 1.81 12.70 -20.76
C HIS A 8 0.47 11.95 -20.58
N LEU A 9 -0.60 12.69 -20.38
CA LEU A 9 -1.96 12.15 -20.39
C LEU A 9 -2.42 11.97 -21.84
N SER A 10 -2.43 10.73 -22.32
CA SER A 10 -3.06 10.37 -23.58
C SER A 10 -4.50 9.91 -23.32
N ALA A 11 -5.36 10.83 -22.96
CA ALA A 11 -6.78 10.60 -23.12
C ALA A 11 -7.17 10.83 -24.60
N ARG A 12 -8.24 10.18 -25.08
CA ARG A 12 -8.80 10.33 -26.44
C ARG A 12 -9.23 11.76 -26.82
N THR A 13 -8.67 12.76 -26.19
CA THR A 13 -8.95 14.18 -26.43
C THR A 13 -7.74 14.85 -27.05
N THR A 14 -7.98 15.68 -28.03
CA THR A 14 -7.03 16.42 -28.87
C THR A 14 -6.15 17.44 -28.12
N PHE A 15 -6.22 17.51 -26.79
CA PHE A 15 -5.44 18.43 -25.99
C PHE A 15 -4.21 17.72 -25.39
N LYS A 16 -3.02 18.11 -25.87
CA LYS A 16 -1.74 17.78 -25.21
C LYS A 16 -1.44 18.88 -24.20
N ALA A 17 -1.80 18.66 -22.94
CA ALA A 17 -1.40 19.52 -21.85
C ALA A 17 -0.09 19.04 -21.23
N ARG A 18 0.82 19.96 -20.93
CA ARG A 18 2.06 19.69 -20.20
C ARG A 18 1.90 20.26 -18.79
N PHE A 19 1.96 19.37 -17.80
CA PHE A 19 1.94 19.74 -16.39
C PHE A 19 3.33 19.55 -15.79
N ILE A 20 3.72 20.46 -14.91
CA ILE A 20 4.97 20.39 -14.15
C ILE A 20 4.59 20.30 -12.69
N ALA A 21 4.98 19.20 -12.02
CA ALA A 21 4.77 19.04 -10.61
C ALA A 21 5.59 20.08 -9.83
N GLN A 22 4.96 20.69 -8.83
CA GLN A 22 5.64 21.60 -7.91
C GLN A 22 6.32 20.79 -6.78
N PRO A 23 7.40 21.33 -6.18
CA PRO A 23 8.03 20.64 -5.04
C PRO A 23 7.06 20.41 -3.89
N GLU A 24 6.24 21.39 -3.58
CA GLU A 24 5.25 21.34 -2.51
C GLU A 24 3.82 21.16 -3.06
N PRO A 25 2.94 20.45 -2.35
CA PRO A 25 3.18 19.73 -1.07
C PRO A 25 3.69 18.28 -1.25
N PHE A 26 3.85 17.79 -2.47
CA PHE A 26 4.06 16.37 -2.79
C PHE A 26 5.47 16.06 -3.33
N TRP A 27 6.48 16.81 -2.89
CA TRP A 27 7.90 16.54 -3.20
C TRP A 27 8.20 16.37 -4.69
N GLY A 28 7.50 17.12 -5.56
CA GLY A 28 7.67 17.04 -7.01
C GLY A 28 6.84 15.94 -7.68
N ASN A 29 5.90 15.34 -6.97
CA ASN A 29 4.87 14.46 -7.51
C ASN A 29 3.57 15.23 -7.78
N PHE A 30 2.61 14.59 -8.45
CA PHE A 30 1.25 15.09 -8.59
C PHE A 30 0.35 14.43 -7.56
N GLY A 31 -0.57 15.20 -6.95
CA GLY A 31 -1.45 14.68 -5.90
C GLY A 31 -2.26 13.45 -6.31
N ILE A 32 -2.66 13.37 -7.59
CA ILE A 32 -3.37 12.20 -8.13
C ILE A 32 -2.54 10.91 -8.07
N PHE A 33 -1.22 11.00 -8.06
CA PHE A 33 -0.33 9.85 -7.95
C PHE A 33 0.19 9.63 -6.54
N GLU A 34 0.17 10.69 -5.73
CA GLU A 34 0.61 10.59 -4.33
C GLU A 34 -0.28 9.64 -3.54
N ASP A 35 -1.58 9.63 -3.79
CA ASP A 35 -2.54 8.69 -3.19
C ASP A 35 -2.26 7.22 -3.53
N SER A 36 -1.54 6.96 -4.62
CA SER A 36 -1.15 5.59 -4.99
C SER A 36 0.13 5.13 -4.28
N LEU A 37 0.88 6.05 -3.69
CA LEU A 37 2.11 5.69 -2.99
C LEU A 37 1.80 5.07 -1.62
N PRO A 38 2.52 4.01 -1.24
CA PRO A 38 2.31 3.39 0.05
C PRO A 38 2.71 4.35 1.17
N ASN A 39 1.93 4.35 2.23
CA ASN A 39 2.27 5.03 3.47
C ASN A 39 2.07 4.08 4.67
N GLY A 40 2.48 4.49 5.86
CA GLY A 40 2.31 3.70 7.08
C GLY A 40 2.86 2.27 6.94
N TYR A 41 1.99 1.27 7.12
CA TYR A 41 2.39 -0.14 7.07
C TYR A 41 2.89 -0.59 5.70
N GLY A 42 2.25 -0.15 4.62
CA GLY A 42 2.69 -0.45 3.25
C GLY A 42 4.09 0.10 2.95
N LEU A 43 4.36 1.33 3.35
CA LEU A 43 5.70 1.93 3.22
C LEU A 43 6.74 1.22 4.08
N TYR A 44 6.36 0.80 5.30
CA TYR A 44 7.24 0.02 6.17
C TYR A 44 7.68 -1.29 5.50
N LEU A 45 6.75 -2.03 4.90
CA LEU A 45 7.05 -3.27 4.17
C LEU A 45 7.91 -3.01 2.93
N LEU A 46 7.57 -1.98 2.14
CA LEU A 46 8.34 -1.58 0.97
C LEU A 46 9.80 -1.30 1.32
N ASN A 47 10.02 -0.50 2.36
CA ASN A 47 11.37 -0.14 2.81
C ASN A 47 12.18 -1.36 3.24
N ARG A 48 11.56 -2.35 3.86
CA ARG A 48 12.24 -3.60 4.23
C ARG A 48 12.63 -4.41 3.01
N LEU A 49 11.75 -4.53 2.00
CA LEU A 49 12.05 -5.22 0.75
C LEU A 49 13.17 -4.53 -0.04
N LEU A 50 13.11 -3.21 -0.17
CA LEU A 50 14.15 -2.43 -0.83
C LEU A 50 15.50 -2.60 -0.14
N LYS A 51 15.51 -2.56 1.19
CA LYS A 51 16.73 -2.77 1.98
C LYS A 51 17.34 -4.15 1.75
N LYS A 52 16.55 -5.20 1.60
CA LYS A 52 17.04 -6.55 1.24
C LYS A 52 17.76 -6.54 -0.12
N GLN A 53 17.34 -5.70 -1.04
CA GLN A 53 17.96 -5.54 -2.35
C GLN A 53 19.10 -4.50 -2.37
N GLY A 54 19.45 -3.94 -1.23
CA GLY A 54 20.48 -2.91 -1.12
C GLY A 54 20.06 -1.55 -1.66
N VAL A 55 18.76 -1.32 -1.85
CA VAL A 55 18.18 -0.05 -2.32
C VAL A 55 17.65 0.75 -1.14
N ASN A 56 17.96 2.04 -1.12
CA ASN A 56 17.36 2.96 -0.16
C ASN A 56 16.14 3.64 -0.80
N ASP A 57 15.02 3.66 -0.09
CA ASP A 57 13.80 4.34 -0.55
C ASP A 57 14.04 5.82 -0.89
N MET A 58 14.90 6.51 -0.14
CA MET A 58 15.22 7.91 -0.39
C MET A 58 15.92 8.16 -1.73
N ASP A 59 16.51 7.15 -2.33
CA ASP A 59 17.18 7.24 -3.63
C ASP A 59 16.20 7.05 -4.81
N LEU A 60 14.95 6.64 -4.52
CA LEU A 60 13.93 6.40 -5.52
C LEU A 60 13.18 7.69 -5.88
N THR A 61 13.07 7.92 -7.17
CA THR A 61 12.17 8.97 -7.69
C THR A 61 10.70 8.56 -7.53
N PRO A 62 9.75 9.52 -7.50
CA PRO A 62 8.33 9.21 -7.49
C PRO A 62 7.89 8.25 -8.61
N ILE A 63 8.44 8.38 -9.82
CA ILE A 63 8.15 7.49 -10.96
C ILE A 63 8.60 6.05 -10.66
N GLN A 64 9.79 5.87 -10.08
CA GLN A 64 10.28 4.54 -9.71
C GLN A 64 9.41 3.91 -8.61
N ARG A 65 8.98 4.69 -7.63
CA ARG A 65 8.03 4.21 -6.60
C ARG A 65 6.69 3.79 -7.22
N LEU A 66 6.14 4.58 -8.13
CA LEU A 66 4.91 4.24 -8.86
C LEU A 66 5.08 2.97 -9.71
N SER A 67 6.23 2.79 -10.36
CA SER A 67 6.50 1.57 -11.14
C SER A 67 6.58 0.31 -10.25
N ILE A 68 7.02 0.43 -9.00
CA ILE A 68 7.03 -0.66 -8.02
C ILE A 68 5.61 -1.04 -7.60
N ILE A 69 4.72 -0.07 -7.49
CA ILE A 69 3.31 -0.31 -7.18
C ILE A 69 2.62 -1.03 -8.34
N GLY A 70 2.96 -0.64 -9.58
CA GLY A 70 2.43 -1.28 -10.78
C GLY A 70 0.91 -1.29 -10.83
N CYS A 71 0.34 -2.46 -11.08
CA CYS A 71 -1.11 -2.71 -11.11
C CYS A 71 -1.64 -3.37 -9.83
N SER A 72 -0.78 -3.68 -8.87
CA SER A 72 -1.18 -4.29 -7.59
C SER A 72 -1.69 -3.29 -6.55
N GLY A 73 -1.56 -1.99 -6.82
CA GLY A 73 -2.03 -0.94 -5.92
C GLY A 73 -3.55 -0.93 -5.78
N MET A 74 -4.02 -0.50 -4.60
CA MET A 74 -5.45 -0.26 -4.36
C MET A 74 -5.86 0.99 -5.13
N GLY A 75 -6.89 0.88 -5.95
CA GLY A 75 -7.45 2.00 -6.69
C GLY A 75 -7.58 1.75 -8.19
N ALA A 76 -7.88 2.80 -8.94
CA ALA A 76 -8.17 2.72 -10.37
C ALA A 76 -6.94 2.95 -11.27
N LEU A 77 -5.78 3.25 -10.70
CA LEU A 77 -4.56 3.56 -11.45
C LEU A 77 -3.63 2.35 -11.50
N CYS A 78 -3.14 2.08 -12.70
CA CYS A 78 -2.14 1.05 -12.98
C CYS A 78 -0.93 1.72 -13.64
N TYR A 79 0.27 1.39 -13.19
CA TYR A 79 1.51 2.01 -13.64
C TYR A 79 2.34 1.03 -14.46
N ILE A 80 2.62 1.40 -15.71
CA ILE A 80 3.35 0.58 -16.67
C ILE A 80 4.54 1.38 -17.23
N PRO A 81 5.74 0.78 -17.31
CA PRO A 81 6.09 -0.59 -16.95
C PRO A 81 6.19 -0.81 -15.44
N GLU A 82 5.87 -2.03 -15.01
CA GLU A 82 6.03 -2.43 -13.61
C GLU A 82 7.47 -2.80 -13.29
N THR A 83 7.88 -2.52 -12.06
CA THR A 83 9.15 -2.97 -11.49
C THR A 83 8.87 -3.94 -10.35
N TYR A 84 9.15 -5.21 -10.57
CA TYR A 84 8.93 -6.23 -9.54
C TYR A 84 10.06 -6.22 -8.51
N ILE A 85 9.65 -6.21 -7.24
CA ILE A 85 10.54 -6.36 -6.08
C ILE A 85 10.04 -7.52 -5.23
N GLY A 86 10.81 -8.59 -5.11
CA GLY A 86 10.40 -9.80 -4.42
C GLY A 86 9.78 -10.84 -5.36
N GLU A 87 9.23 -11.90 -4.78
CA GLU A 87 8.61 -13.01 -5.50
C GLU A 87 7.11 -13.05 -5.20
N GLU A 88 6.32 -13.25 -6.24
CA GLU A 88 4.89 -13.51 -6.07
C GLU A 88 4.72 -14.94 -5.54
N LYS A 89 4.11 -15.07 -4.37
CA LYS A 89 3.85 -16.34 -3.71
C LYS A 89 2.36 -16.52 -3.50
N SER A 90 1.93 -17.77 -3.39
CA SER A 90 0.55 -18.08 -3.05
C SER A 90 0.13 -17.45 -1.73
N LEU A 91 -1.09 -16.93 -1.67
CA LEU A 91 -1.64 -16.32 -0.48
C LEU A 91 -1.85 -17.39 0.61
N PRO A 92 -1.23 -17.26 1.79
CA PRO A 92 -1.52 -18.09 2.95
C PRO A 92 -2.93 -17.82 3.50
N ASP A 93 -3.36 -18.60 4.46
CA ASP A 93 -4.59 -18.30 5.18
C ASP A 93 -4.46 -17.02 6.04
N LEU A 94 -5.59 -16.52 6.56
CA LEU A 94 -5.62 -15.26 7.30
C LEU A 94 -4.89 -15.35 8.65
N ASP A 95 -4.88 -16.51 9.28
CA ASP A 95 -4.19 -16.70 10.57
C ASP A 95 -2.68 -16.69 10.37
N ASP A 96 -2.19 -17.34 9.30
CA ASP A 96 -0.79 -17.30 8.90
C ASP A 96 -0.36 -15.88 8.54
N LEU A 97 -1.16 -15.14 7.76
CA LEU A 97 -0.88 -13.74 7.42
C LEU A 97 -0.82 -12.85 8.66
N GLN A 98 -1.72 -13.05 9.63
CA GLN A 98 -1.68 -12.32 10.90
C GLN A 98 -0.39 -12.62 11.66
N GLN A 99 0.01 -13.90 11.74
CA GLN A 99 1.24 -14.29 12.43
C GLN A 99 2.48 -13.71 11.75
N MET A 100 2.56 -13.78 10.41
CA MET A 100 3.63 -13.16 9.63
C MET A 100 3.71 -11.66 9.88
N ALA A 101 2.56 -10.97 9.92
CA ALA A 101 2.51 -9.53 10.19
C ALA A 101 3.04 -9.20 11.60
N LEU A 102 2.68 -9.98 12.60
CA LEU A 102 3.18 -9.82 13.97
C LEU A 102 4.69 -10.10 14.07
N ASP A 103 5.19 -11.10 13.36
CA ASP A 103 6.61 -11.44 13.36
C ASP A 103 7.45 -10.36 12.68
N VAL A 104 6.96 -9.80 11.58
CA VAL A 104 7.61 -8.67 10.90
C VAL A 104 7.62 -7.42 11.77
N LEU A 105 6.52 -7.09 12.46
CA LEU A 105 6.45 -5.98 13.40
C LEU A 105 7.35 -6.18 14.62
N SER A 106 7.58 -7.43 15.02
CA SER A 106 8.45 -7.79 16.13
C SER A 106 9.91 -8.01 15.71
N GLU A 107 10.24 -7.69 14.44
CA GLU A 107 11.57 -7.87 13.83
C GLU A 107 12.11 -9.32 13.88
N LYS A 108 11.23 -10.30 14.08
CA LYS A 108 11.62 -11.71 14.24
C LYS A 108 11.84 -12.45 12.92
N SER A 109 11.25 -12.00 11.81
CA SER A 109 11.28 -12.70 10.52
C SER A 109 11.62 -11.75 9.38
N ASN A 110 12.34 -12.29 8.40
CA ASN A 110 12.70 -11.61 7.16
C ASN A 110 12.28 -12.41 5.91
N LYS A 111 11.52 -13.51 6.05
CA LYS A 111 11.29 -14.45 4.94
C LYS A 111 10.04 -14.12 4.12
N ASP A 112 9.03 -13.54 4.75
CA ASP A 112 7.67 -13.46 4.19
C ASP A 112 7.16 -12.03 4.01
N GLU A 113 8.09 -11.05 4.01
CA GLU A 113 7.77 -9.63 3.83
C GLU A 113 7.22 -9.33 2.44
N ASP A 114 7.66 -10.06 1.43
CA ASP A 114 7.16 -10.01 0.07
C ASP A 114 5.68 -10.42 0.01
N ILE A 115 5.29 -11.52 0.64
CA ILE A 115 3.89 -11.96 0.72
C ILE A 115 3.02 -10.85 1.33
N LEU A 116 3.46 -10.30 2.47
CA LEU A 116 2.72 -9.23 3.13
C LEU A 116 2.64 -7.97 2.28
N TYR A 117 3.73 -7.58 1.61
CA TYR A 117 3.75 -6.40 0.76
C TYR A 117 2.80 -6.53 -0.43
N PHE A 118 2.88 -7.63 -1.18
CA PHE A 118 2.02 -7.86 -2.35
C PHE A 118 0.53 -7.92 -1.97
N ASN A 119 0.22 -8.39 -0.77
CA ASN A 119 -1.17 -8.50 -0.33
C ASN A 119 -1.66 -7.29 0.50
N SER A 120 -0.77 -6.44 1.01
CA SER A 120 -1.18 -5.20 1.69
C SER A 120 -1.35 -4.03 0.73
N GLY A 121 -0.74 -4.11 -0.44
CA GLY A 121 -0.77 -3.06 -1.45
C GLY A 121 -0.24 -1.72 -0.93
N ASN A 122 -0.74 -0.63 -1.51
CA ASN A 122 -0.46 0.74 -1.09
C ASN A 122 -1.42 1.24 0.01
N SER A 123 -2.06 0.33 0.76
CA SER A 123 -3.02 0.71 1.80
C SER A 123 -2.39 1.58 2.89
N GLY A 124 -3.02 2.72 3.16
CA GLY A 124 -2.57 3.67 4.17
C GLY A 124 -2.80 3.21 5.61
N GLY A 125 -2.20 3.96 6.54
CA GLY A 125 -2.33 3.74 7.99
C GLY A 125 -1.33 2.74 8.56
N CYS A 126 -1.13 2.79 9.89
CA CYS A 126 -0.05 2.09 10.58
C CYS A 126 -0.35 0.64 10.95
N ARG A 127 -1.61 0.22 10.93
CA ARG A 127 -1.99 -1.15 11.30
C ARG A 127 -1.75 -2.13 10.17
N PRO A 128 -1.27 -3.35 10.49
CA PRO A 128 -1.13 -4.42 9.50
C PRO A 128 -2.48 -4.73 8.86
N LYS A 129 -2.45 -4.94 7.56
CA LYS A 129 -3.66 -5.27 6.78
C LYS A 129 -3.29 -5.99 5.50
N CYS A 130 -4.26 -6.69 4.92
CA CYS A 130 -4.13 -7.27 3.60
C CYS A 130 -5.42 -7.13 2.79
N LEU A 131 -5.27 -7.20 1.47
CA LEU A 131 -6.37 -7.46 0.55
C LEU A 131 -6.56 -8.98 0.46
N PHE A 132 -7.75 -9.42 0.74
CA PHE A 132 -8.13 -10.82 0.66
C PHE A 132 -9.29 -10.97 -0.32
N HIS A 133 -9.24 -11.99 -1.16
CA HIS A 133 -10.26 -12.26 -2.15
C HIS A 133 -10.79 -13.67 -1.95
N ASP A 134 -12.10 -13.79 -1.90
CA ASP A 134 -12.80 -15.07 -1.84
C ASP A 134 -13.95 -15.11 -2.85
N THR A 135 -14.78 -16.13 -2.75
CA THR A 135 -15.95 -16.30 -3.63
C THR A 135 -17.04 -15.26 -3.42
N GLU A 136 -17.05 -14.56 -2.30
CA GLU A 136 -18.03 -13.54 -1.94
C GLU A 136 -17.57 -12.13 -2.33
N GLY A 137 -16.24 -11.91 -2.49
CA GLY A 137 -15.72 -10.61 -2.91
C GLY A 137 -14.29 -10.30 -2.50
N SER A 138 -14.03 -9.00 -2.43
CA SER A 138 -12.73 -8.45 -2.04
C SER A 138 -12.84 -7.78 -0.68
N TRP A 139 -11.95 -8.14 0.22
CA TRP A 139 -11.97 -7.72 1.61
C TRP A 139 -10.68 -6.99 1.98
N LEU A 140 -10.78 -5.90 2.70
CA LEU A 140 -9.65 -5.30 3.39
C LEU A 140 -9.63 -5.82 4.83
N VAL A 141 -8.77 -6.79 5.09
CA VAL A 141 -8.62 -7.41 6.41
C VAL A 141 -7.57 -6.65 7.21
N LYS A 142 -7.95 -6.16 8.38
CA LYS A 142 -7.03 -5.52 9.33
C LYS A 142 -6.57 -6.53 10.37
N PHE A 143 -5.28 -6.65 10.56
CA PHE A 143 -4.71 -7.49 11.58
C PHE A 143 -4.43 -6.71 12.87
N ARG A 144 -4.37 -7.44 13.96
CA ARG A 144 -4.00 -6.89 15.25
C ARG A 144 -2.52 -6.45 15.25
N HIS A 145 -2.23 -5.29 15.80
CA HIS A 145 -0.87 -4.85 16.10
C HIS A 145 -0.37 -5.50 17.40
N THR A 146 0.95 -5.52 17.61
CA THR A 146 1.57 -6.10 18.82
C THR A 146 1.08 -5.48 20.13
N TYR A 147 0.65 -4.22 20.10
CA TYR A 147 0.14 -3.48 21.27
C TYR A 147 -1.39 -3.54 21.41
N ASP A 148 -2.09 -4.08 20.44
CA ASP A 148 -3.55 -4.14 20.48
C ASP A 148 -4.05 -5.25 21.43
N PRO A 149 -5.13 -5.02 22.17
CA PRO A 149 -5.80 -6.07 22.90
C PRO A 149 -6.33 -7.15 21.95
N LYS A 150 -6.54 -8.36 22.46
CA LYS A 150 -6.95 -9.52 21.65
C LYS A 150 -8.33 -9.32 20.99
N ASP A 151 -9.17 -8.53 21.60
CA ASP A 151 -10.56 -8.25 21.20
C ASP A 151 -10.72 -6.94 20.39
N MET A 152 -9.61 -6.35 19.90
CA MET A 152 -9.65 -5.09 19.16
C MET A 152 -10.59 -5.14 17.95
N GLY A 153 -10.57 -6.22 17.18
CA GLY A 153 -11.48 -6.39 16.04
C GLY A 153 -12.96 -6.41 16.45
N LEU A 154 -13.28 -7.07 17.57
CA LEU A 154 -14.63 -7.07 18.12
C LEU A 154 -15.05 -5.68 18.61
N MET A 155 -14.13 -4.93 19.18
CA MET A 155 -14.39 -3.54 19.59
C MET A 155 -14.67 -2.66 18.36
N GLU A 156 -13.86 -2.71 17.31
CA GLU A 156 -14.10 -1.98 16.06
C GLU A 156 -15.46 -2.35 15.44
N TYR A 157 -15.81 -3.62 15.42
CA TYR A 157 -17.11 -4.10 14.93
C TYR A 157 -18.27 -3.50 15.71
N ARG A 158 -18.23 -3.54 17.04
CA ARG A 158 -19.27 -2.97 17.91
C ARG A 158 -19.41 -1.46 17.73
N TYR A 159 -18.30 -0.74 17.54
CA TYR A 159 -18.35 0.69 17.22
C TYR A 159 -19.06 0.96 15.90
N ASN A 160 -18.83 0.13 14.89
CA ASN A 160 -19.52 0.26 13.61
C ASN A 160 -21.04 0.00 13.75
N GLU A 161 -21.43 -1.01 14.49
CA GLU A 161 -22.86 -1.27 14.75
C GLU A 161 -23.54 -0.07 15.42
N ILE A 162 -22.93 0.52 16.44
CA ILE A 162 -23.47 1.71 17.13
C ILE A 162 -23.62 2.88 16.16
N ASN A 163 -22.64 3.15 15.31
CA ASN A 163 -22.69 4.25 14.35
C ASN A 163 -23.78 4.04 13.29
N LEU A 164 -24.02 2.80 12.86
CA LEU A 164 -25.13 2.49 11.93
C LEU A 164 -26.50 2.75 12.56
N PHE A 165 -26.66 2.50 13.86
CA PHE A 165 -27.90 2.82 14.58
C PHE A 165 -28.10 4.33 14.76
N CYS A 166 -27.06 5.09 15.04
CA CYS A 166 -27.15 6.54 15.24
C CYS A 166 -27.31 7.35 13.95
N SER A 167 -27.05 6.78 12.78
CA SER A 167 -27.18 7.46 11.49
C SER A 167 -28.54 7.25 10.80
N GLN A 168 -29.50 6.57 11.45
CA GLN A 168 -30.86 6.33 10.93
C GLN A 168 -31.93 7.27 11.50
N ASP A 169 -31.56 8.23 12.34
CA ASP A 169 -32.38 9.33 12.84
C ASP A 169 -31.99 10.65 12.11
#